data_492890319ab095df02d91152e26eada4
#
_entry.id   492890319ab095df02d91152e26eada4
#
_cell.length_a   1.000
_cell.length_b   1.000
_cell.length_c   1.000
_cell.angle_alpha   90.00
_cell.angle_beta   90.00
_cell.angle_gamma   90.00
#
_symmetry.space_group_name_H-M   'P 1'
#
loop_
_entity.id
_entity.type
_entity.pdbx_description
1 polymer ?
#
loop_
_entity_poly.entity_id
_entity_poly.type
_entity_poly.pdbx_seq_one_letter_code
_entity_poly.pdbx_strand_id
1 'polypeptide(L)'
;MCETPLESNQVRVRANAHRVAVVVAFAAFAAGCALNRSDVKSLGDREASRIPLDTVIETSVAALNAIPAHCGPSRDHRVRVEEFHVYQVIGRIVRVKRERDHDIHIVLEDPDNPRARLIFESNDPDFRGNVKSPYRDRLAVARHMFDELVGQSGAWQLKDLRGIVVRVTGVGFFDLNHLQVGRSQSCIELHPILAIERVRE
;
A
#
# COMPACT_ATOMS: atom_id res chain seq x y z
N MET A 1 5.68 5.96 -26.02
CA MET A 1 5.47 5.68 -27.46
C MET A 1 4.86 4.31 -27.51
N CYS A 2 3.55 4.22 -27.73
CA CYS A 2 2.84 2.97 -27.95
C CYS A 2 2.70 2.82 -29.46
N GLU A 3 3.33 1.82 -30.01
CA GLU A 3 3.20 1.46 -31.42
C GLU A 3 1.94 0.65 -31.64
N THR A 4 1.27 0.96 -32.76
CA THR A 4 0.09 0.28 -33.28
C THR A 4 0.51 -0.99 -34.04
N PRO A 5 -0.21 -2.10 -33.92
CA PRO A 5 -0.03 -3.21 -34.83
C PRO A 5 -1.13 -3.29 -35.92
N LEU A 6 -0.64 -3.56 -37.01
CA LEU A 6 -1.01 -3.89 -38.36
C LEU A 6 -2.19 -4.88 -38.56
N GLU A 7 -2.95 -4.50 -39.60
CA GLU A 7 -3.53 -5.28 -40.69
C GLU A 7 -4.18 -6.66 -40.48
N SER A 8 -5.42 -6.63 -40.94
CA SER A 8 -6.34 -7.73 -41.13
C SER A 8 -5.94 -8.66 -42.32
N ASN A 9 -5.87 -9.95 -42.07
CA ASN A 9 -5.87 -10.96 -43.12
C ASN A 9 -7.30 -11.50 -43.30
N GLN A 10 -7.90 -11.18 -44.44
CA GLN A 10 -9.20 -11.71 -44.87
C GLN A 10 -9.03 -13.10 -45.45
N VAL A 11 -9.60 -14.12 -44.82
CA VAL A 11 -9.83 -15.42 -45.44
C VAL A 11 -11.26 -15.49 -45.96
N ARG A 12 -11.42 -15.52 -47.29
CA ARG A 12 -12.70 -15.80 -47.93
C ARG A 12 -13.03 -17.27 -47.85
N VAL A 13 -14.08 -17.63 -47.12
CA VAL A 13 -14.74 -18.92 -47.22
C VAL A 13 -16.10 -18.77 -47.90
N ARG A 14 -16.31 -19.55 -48.98
CA ARG A 14 -17.56 -19.60 -49.75
C ARG A 14 -18.67 -20.30 -48.95
N ALA A 15 -19.86 -19.75 -49.08
CA ALA A 15 -21.08 -20.13 -48.39
C ALA A 15 -21.60 -21.53 -48.76
N ASN A 16 -22.16 -22.20 -47.75
CA ASN A 16 -23.41 -22.95 -47.92
C ASN A 16 -24.30 -22.76 -46.71
N ALA A 17 -25.57 -22.54 -47.02
CA ALA A 17 -26.58 -22.00 -46.15
C ALA A 17 -26.96 -22.91 -44.98
N HIS A 18 -26.70 -22.43 -43.75
CA HIS A 18 -27.63 -22.54 -42.63
C HIS A 18 -27.19 -21.47 -41.62
N ARG A 19 -28.03 -20.41 -41.47
CA ARG A 19 -27.75 -19.29 -40.60
C ARG A 19 -27.85 -19.72 -39.15
N VAL A 20 -26.71 -19.99 -38.52
CA VAL A 20 -26.57 -19.91 -37.07
C VAL A 20 -25.74 -18.66 -36.79
N ALA A 21 -26.42 -17.63 -36.31
CA ALA A 21 -25.76 -16.43 -35.86
C ALA A 21 -25.04 -16.74 -34.53
N VAL A 22 -23.76 -17.07 -34.61
CA VAL A 22 -22.89 -17.11 -33.44
C VAL A 22 -22.50 -15.67 -33.17
N VAL A 23 -23.16 -15.06 -32.19
CA VAL A 23 -22.73 -13.79 -31.63
C VAL A 23 -21.50 -14.08 -30.78
N VAL A 24 -20.32 -13.93 -31.37
CA VAL A 24 -19.07 -13.89 -30.60
C VAL A 24 -19.00 -12.53 -29.94
N ALA A 25 -19.42 -12.46 -28.69
CA ALA A 25 -19.16 -11.30 -27.84
C ALA A 25 -17.65 -11.24 -27.59
N PHE A 26 -16.95 -10.40 -28.34
CA PHE A 26 -15.60 -9.97 -27.95
C PHE A 26 -15.72 -9.16 -26.68
N ALA A 27 -15.53 -9.80 -25.53
CA ALA A 27 -15.20 -9.09 -24.32
C ALA A 27 -13.82 -8.44 -24.56
N ALA A 28 -13.83 -7.16 -24.92
CA ALA A 28 -12.64 -6.35 -24.85
C ALA A 28 -12.20 -6.31 -23.38
N PHE A 29 -11.25 -7.17 -23.04
CA PHE A 29 -10.46 -6.98 -21.84
C PHE A 29 -9.70 -5.66 -22.04
N ALA A 30 -10.32 -4.56 -21.61
CA ALA A 30 -9.56 -3.38 -21.30
C ALA A 30 -8.56 -3.82 -20.21
N ALA A 31 -7.32 -4.08 -20.62
CA ALA A 31 -6.19 -4.07 -19.70
C ALA A 31 -6.11 -2.64 -19.17
N GLY A 32 -6.92 -2.34 -18.17
CA GLY A 32 -6.74 -1.17 -17.35
C GLY A 32 -5.33 -1.30 -16.81
N CYS A 33 -4.41 -0.45 -17.25
CA CYS A 33 -3.19 -0.19 -16.51
C CYS A 33 -3.68 0.13 -15.09
N ALA A 34 -3.60 -0.84 -14.19
CA ALA A 34 -3.81 -0.59 -12.77
C ALA A 34 -2.77 0.47 -12.43
N LEU A 35 -3.22 1.70 -12.22
CA LEU A 35 -2.38 2.79 -11.77
C LEU A 35 -1.90 2.39 -10.38
N ASN A 36 -0.81 1.66 -10.38
CA ASN A 36 -0.16 1.23 -9.17
C ASN A 36 0.61 2.44 -8.65
N ARG A 37 0.17 3.02 -7.54
CA ARG A 37 0.84 4.11 -6.84
C ARG A 37 2.19 3.67 -6.21
N SER A 38 2.87 2.70 -6.81
CA SER A 38 4.13 2.15 -6.29
C SER A 38 5.19 3.21 -6.03
N ASP A 39 5.27 4.23 -6.91
CA ASP A 39 6.22 5.32 -6.72
C ASP A 39 5.85 6.17 -5.50
N VAL A 40 4.56 6.42 -5.26
CA VAL A 40 4.09 7.14 -4.06
C VAL A 40 4.35 6.30 -2.80
N LYS A 41 4.05 5.01 -2.86
CA LYS A 41 4.28 4.03 -1.77
C LYS A 41 5.76 3.91 -1.37
N SER A 42 6.68 4.14 -2.28
CA SER A 42 8.12 4.03 -2.03
C SER A 42 8.84 5.37 -1.92
N LEU A 43 8.11 6.51 -1.91
CA LEU A 43 8.69 7.85 -1.99
C LEU A 43 9.53 8.07 -3.27
N GLY A 44 9.22 7.36 -4.35
CA GLY A 44 9.84 7.51 -5.65
C GLY A 44 9.15 8.54 -6.54
N ASP A 45 8.03 9.08 -6.11
CA ASP A 45 7.25 10.08 -6.85
C ASP A 45 7.92 11.47 -6.82
N ARG A 46 7.56 12.31 -7.79
CA ARG A 46 8.14 13.66 -7.94
C ARG A 46 7.87 14.60 -6.77
N GLU A 47 6.83 14.32 -5.99
CA GLU A 47 6.41 15.17 -4.87
C GLU A 47 7.01 14.73 -3.53
N ALA A 48 7.67 13.58 -3.48
CA ALA A 48 8.23 13.02 -2.26
C ALA A 48 9.21 13.98 -1.56
N SER A 49 9.98 14.79 -2.33
CA SER A 49 10.90 15.79 -1.79
C SER A 49 10.22 16.93 -1.03
N ARG A 50 8.90 17.09 -1.16
CA ARG A 50 8.10 18.09 -0.43
C ARG A 50 7.70 17.61 0.97
N ILE A 51 7.90 16.34 1.29
CA ILE A 51 7.54 15.78 2.59
C ILE A 51 8.65 16.11 3.58
N PRO A 52 8.34 16.81 4.68
CA PRO A 52 9.31 17.07 5.74
C PRO A 52 9.50 15.80 6.58
N LEU A 53 10.31 14.84 6.07
CA LEU A 53 10.45 13.50 6.65
C LEU A 53 10.93 13.47 8.11
N ASP A 54 11.49 14.58 8.60
CA ASP A 54 11.98 14.71 9.97
C ASP A 54 11.00 15.49 10.88
N THR A 55 9.84 15.92 10.33
CA THR A 55 8.78 16.59 11.09
C THR A 55 7.62 15.62 11.31
N VAL A 56 7.49 15.13 12.53
CA VAL A 56 6.53 14.10 12.89
C VAL A 56 5.30 14.71 13.59
N ILE A 57 4.11 14.28 13.16
CA ILE A 57 2.84 14.61 13.79
C ILE A 57 2.42 13.41 14.65
N GLU A 58 2.49 13.59 15.97
CA GLU A 58 1.97 12.59 16.90
C GLU A 58 0.43 12.59 16.87
N THR A 59 -0.16 11.41 16.74
CA THR A 59 -1.60 11.24 16.62
C THR A 59 -2.02 9.84 17.08
N SER A 60 -3.32 9.51 16.99
CA SER A 60 -3.84 8.17 17.28
C SER A 60 -4.36 7.49 16.01
N VAL A 61 -4.45 6.16 16.06
CA VAL A 61 -5.12 5.37 15.02
C VAL A 61 -6.57 5.84 14.86
N ALA A 62 -7.26 6.14 15.96
CA ALA A 62 -8.63 6.64 15.94
C ALA A 62 -8.73 8.02 15.25
N ALA A 63 -7.80 8.93 15.49
CA ALA A 63 -7.79 10.24 14.85
C ALA A 63 -7.59 10.14 13.34
N LEU A 64 -6.68 9.29 12.86
CA LEU A 64 -6.50 9.04 11.43
C LEU A 64 -7.74 8.40 10.79
N ASN A 65 -8.48 7.55 11.52
CA ASN A 65 -9.76 7.01 11.05
C ASN A 65 -10.85 8.09 10.91
N ALA A 66 -10.78 9.16 11.70
CA ALA A 66 -11.79 10.22 11.73
C ALA A 66 -11.61 11.30 10.65
N ILE A 67 -10.48 11.32 9.95
CA ILE A 67 -10.30 12.27 8.84
C ILE A 67 -11.28 11.97 7.70
N PRO A 68 -11.63 12.95 6.86
CA PRO A 68 -12.53 12.73 5.73
C PRO A 68 -12.01 11.64 4.79
N ALA A 69 -12.86 10.66 4.49
CA ALA A 69 -12.48 9.52 3.66
C ALA A 69 -12.08 9.93 2.24
N HIS A 70 -11.02 9.30 1.74
CA HIS A 70 -10.61 9.39 0.35
C HIS A 70 -10.24 7.99 -0.17
N CYS A 71 -11.24 7.23 -0.56
CA CYS A 71 -11.11 5.84 -1.04
C CYS A 71 -11.27 5.74 -2.57
N GLY A 72 -10.94 6.80 -3.26
CA GLY A 72 -11.16 6.95 -4.70
C GLY A 72 -10.11 6.25 -5.57
N PRO A 73 -10.24 6.38 -6.89
CA PRO A 73 -9.30 5.78 -7.83
C PRO A 73 -7.89 6.30 -7.58
N SER A 74 -6.97 5.37 -7.61
CA SER A 74 -5.56 5.65 -7.49
C SER A 74 -5.07 6.56 -8.61
N ARG A 75 -4.22 7.51 -8.25
CA ARG A 75 -3.50 8.38 -9.17
C ARG A 75 -2.00 8.24 -8.91
N ASP A 76 -1.20 8.55 -9.89
CA ASP A 76 0.27 8.50 -9.83
C ASP A 76 0.91 9.67 -9.04
N HIS A 77 0.07 10.46 -8.39
CA HIS A 77 0.48 11.63 -7.59
C HIS A 77 -0.24 11.64 -6.24
N ARG A 78 0.26 12.48 -5.31
CA ARG A 78 -0.34 12.67 -4.00
C ARG A 78 -1.66 13.42 -4.13
N VAL A 79 -2.71 12.90 -3.50
CA VAL A 79 -4.10 13.34 -3.74
C VAL A 79 -4.61 14.29 -2.66
N ARG A 80 -3.99 14.29 -1.49
CA ARG A 80 -4.40 15.11 -0.34
C ARG A 80 -3.19 15.57 0.48
N VAL A 81 -3.41 16.61 1.29
CA VAL A 81 -2.37 17.19 2.15
C VAL A 81 -1.82 16.18 3.17
N GLU A 82 -2.65 15.26 3.63
CA GLU A 82 -2.27 14.21 4.58
C GLU A 82 -1.17 13.30 4.03
N GLU A 83 -1.03 13.17 2.71
CA GLU A 83 0.03 12.40 2.07
C GLU A 83 1.40 13.14 2.03
N PHE A 84 1.44 14.37 2.49
CA PHE A 84 2.67 15.15 2.68
C PHE A 84 3.10 15.23 4.15
N HIS A 85 2.45 14.49 5.03
CA HIS A 85 2.75 14.47 6.44
C HIS A 85 3.34 13.13 6.88
N VAL A 86 4.22 13.19 7.86
CA VAL A 86 4.71 12.04 8.61
C VAL A 86 3.92 11.96 9.91
N TYR A 87 3.30 10.82 10.14
CA TYR A 87 2.53 10.56 11.35
C TYR A 87 3.24 9.55 12.23
N GLN A 88 3.09 9.72 13.55
CA GLN A 88 3.47 8.72 14.52
C GLN A 88 2.23 8.30 15.31
N VAL A 89 2.01 6.99 15.38
CA VAL A 89 0.89 6.41 16.13
C VAL A 89 1.39 5.31 17.06
N ILE A 90 0.66 5.08 18.15
CA ILE A 90 0.80 3.88 18.98
C ILE A 90 -0.38 2.98 18.70
N GLY A 91 -0.14 1.68 18.54
CA GLY A 91 -1.19 0.71 18.30
C GLY A 91 -0.76 -0.72 18.62
N ARG A 92 -1.77 -1.59 18.76
CA ARG A 92 -1.57 -3.02 18.99
C ARG A 92 -1.59 -3.77 17.67
N ILE A 93 -0.59 -4.58 17.41
CA ILE A 93 -0.57 -5.42 16.21
C ILE A 93 -1.67 -6.49 16.30
N VAL A 94 -2.57 -6.53 15.32
CA VAL A 94 -3.63 -7.56 15.23
C VAL A 94 -3.45 -8.51 14.05
N ARG A 95 -2.71 -8.08 13.04
CA ARG A 95 -2.41 -8.92 11.87
C ARG A 95 -1.09 -8.51 11.24
N VAL A 96 -0.35 -9.50 10.75
CA VAL A 96 0.86 -9.31 9.94
C VAL A 96 0.84 -10.33 8.81
N LYS A 97 1.20 -9.92 7.61
CA LYS A 97 1.44 -10.82 6.46
C LYS A 97 2.52 -10.24 5.54
N ARG A 98 3.19 -11.10 4.79
CA ARG A 98 4.05 -10.70 3.68
C ARG A 98 3.20 -10.65 2.40
N GLU A 99 3.35 -9.58 1.64
CA GLU A 99 2.71 -9.41 0.33
C GLU A 99 3.57 -10.03 -0.80
N ARG A 100 3.05 -9.99 -2.04
CA ARG A 100 3.74 -10.53 -3.22
C ARG A 100 4.95 -9.71 -3.65
N ASP A 101 4.94 -8.43 -3.34
CA ASP A 101 6.03 -7.48 -3.54
C ASP A 101 7.04 -7.48 -2.38
N HIS A 102 6.88 -8.45 -1.48
CA HIS A 102 7.68 -8.66 -0.27
C HIS A 102 7.50 -7.58 0.80
N ASP A 103 6.61 -6.62 0.60
CA ASP A 103 6.26 -5.68 1.63
C ASP A 103 5.59 -6.40 2.82
N ILE A 104 5.78 -5.91 4.02
CA ILE A 104 5.13 -6.43 5.22
C ILE A 104 3.93 -5.56 5.52
N HIS A 105 2.76 -6.14 5.31
CA HIS A 105 1.48 -5.54 5.62
C HIS A 105 1.10 -5.83 7.07
N ILE A 106 0.87 -4.80 7.85
CA ILE A 106 0.60 -4.87 9.27
C ILE A 106 -0.67 -4.08 9.58
N VAL A 107 -1.54 -4.68 10.39
CA VAL A 107 -2.76 -4.02 10.86
C VAL A 107 -2.59 -3.70 12.33
N LEU A 108 -2.75 -2.43 12.68
CA LEU A 108 -2.87 -1.97 14.06
C LEU A 108 -4.34 -1.75 14.43
N GLU A 109 -4.63 -1.97 15.71
CA GLU A 109 -5.82 -1.41 16.36
C GLU A 109 -5.39 -0.34 17.38
N ASP A 110 -6.24 0.65 17.55
CA ASP A 110 -6.06 1.68 18.56
C ASP A 110 -6.23 1.07 19.96
N PRO A 111 -5.31 1.31 20.90
CA PRO A 111 -5.38 0.74 22.24
C PRO A 111 -6.66 1.12 23.01
N ASP A 112 -7.15 2.34 22.80
CA ASP A 112 -8.32 2.88 23.49
C ASP A 112 -9.63 2.66 22.72
N ASN A 113 -9.53 2.40 21.40
CA ASN A 113 -10.65 2.14 20.52
C ASN A 113 -10.36 0.99 19.55
N PRO A 114 -10.50 -0.28 19.95
CA PRO A 114 -10.18 -1.45 19.10
C PRO A 114 -10.99 -1.57 17.80
N ARG A 115 -12.04 -0.74 17.63
CA ARG A 115 -12.77 -0.65 16.35
C ARG A 115 -12.03 0.19 15.32
N ALA A 116 -11.18 1.12 15.76
CA ALA A 116 -10.34 1.92 14.87
C ALA A 116 -9.11 1.10 14.49
N ARG A 117 -8.91 0.89 13.21
CA ARG A 117 -7.79 0.14 12.67
C ARG A 117 -7.07 0.93 11.60
N LEU A 118 -5.79 0.67 11.45
CA LEU A 118 -4.91 1.30 10.48
C LEU A 118 -3.98 0.25 9.88
N ILE A 119 -3.83 0.31 8.57
CA ILE A 119 -2.80 -0.45 7.86
C ILE A 119 -1.53 0.38 7.83
N PHE A 120 -0.39 -0.30 7.98
CA PHE A 120 0.89 0.25 7.61
C PHE A 120 1.75 -0.82 6.92
N GLU A 121 2.64 -0.36 6.06
CA GLU A 121 3.45 -1.26 5.27
C GLU A 121 4.94 -0.92 5.34
N SER A 122 5.74 -1.96 5.65
CA SER A 122 7.20 -1.89 5.61
C SER A 122 7.66 -2.40 4.25
N ASN A 123 8.17 -1.50 3.43
CA ASN A 123 8.64 -1.83 2.10
C ASN A 123 9.83 -2.79 2.11
N ASP A 124 9.91 -3.65 1.10
CA ASP A 124 11.14 -4.36 0.78
C ASP A 124 12.05 -3.42 -0.05
N PRO A 125 13.19 -2.94 0.50
CA PRO A 125 14.05 -1.99 -0.19
C PRO A 125 14.71 -2.57 -1.46
N ASP A 126 14.71 -3.88 -1.60
CA ASP A 126 15.31 -4.59 -2.74
C ASP A 126 14.30 -4.96 -3.83
N PHE A 127 13.01 -4.74 -3.59
CA PHE A 127 11.99 -4.95 -4.60
C PHE A 127 12.07 -3.91 -5.73
N ARG A 128 11.79 -4.34 -6.97
CA ARG A 128 12.02 -3.55 -8.22
C ARG A 128 11.50 -2.11 -8.18
N GLY A 129 10.34 -1.87 -7.58
CA GLY A 129 9.74 -0.54 -7.42
C GLY A 129 10.54 0.34 -6.46
N ASN A 130 10.96 -0.25 -5.35
CA ASN A 130 11.58 0.44 -4.22
C ASN A 130 13.06 0.76 -4.45
N VAL A 131 13.77 -0.09 -5.22
CA VAL A 131 15.21 0.08 -5.55
C VAL A 131 15.51 1.44 -6.19
N LYS A 132 14.56 2.01 -6.93
CA LYS A 132 14.71 3.30 -7.63
C LYS A 132 14.37 4.50 -6.75
N SER A 133 13.84 4.29 -5.56
CA SER A 133 13.50 5.38 -4.65
C SER A 133 14.77 6.12 -4.20
N PRO A 134 14.79 7.46 -4.22
CA PRO A 134 15.88 8.24 -3.64
C PRO A 134 15.95 8.08 -2.12
N TYR A 135 14.94 7.50 -1.49
CA TYR A 135 14.83 7.24 -0.05
C TYR A 135 15.04 5.76 0.31
N ARG A 136 15.57 4.95 -0.62
CA ARG A 136 15.79 3.50 -0.42
C ARG A 136 16.48 3.18 0.90
N ASP A 137 17.49 3.96 1.27
CA ASP A 137 18.23 3.72 2.52
C ASP A 137 17.35 3.94 3.76
N ARG A 138 16.44 4.93 3.75
CA ARG A 138 15.46 5.09 4.84
C ARG A 138 14.48 3.91 4.90
N LEU A 139 14.05 3.40 3.75
CA LEU A 139 13.20 2.20 3.68
C LEU A 139 13.94 0.97 4.23
N ALA A 140 15.24 0.83 3.92
CA ALA A 140 16.08 -0.25 4.43
C ALA A 140 16.23 -0.17 5.96
N VAL A 141 16.45 1.02 6.51
CA VAL A 141 16.50 1.23 7.97
C VAL A 141 15.18 0.84 8.61
N ALA A 142 14.05 1.28 8.08
CA ALA A 142 12.72 0.94 8.62
C ALA A 142 12.46 -0.58 8.57
N ARG A 143 12.89 -1.23 7.48
CA ARG A 143 12.79 -2.69 7.36
C ARG A 143 13.65 -3.41 8.40
N HIS A 144 14.87 -2.95 8.60
CA HIS A 144 15.77 -3.49 9.62
C HIS A 144 15.16 -3.36 11.03
N MET A 145 14.57 -2.20 11.36
CA MET A 145 13.87 -2.01 12.64
C MET A 145 12.71 -3.00 12.82
N PHE A 146 11.98 -3.31 11.74
CA PHE A 146 10.95 -4.34 11.78
C PHE A 146 11.54 -5.73 12.04
N ASP A 147 12.63 -6.09 11.36
CA ASP A 147 13.31 -7.39 11.55
C ASP A 147 13.88 -7.52 12.98
N GLU A 148 14.40 -6.43 13.54
CA GLU A 148 14.81 -6.38 14.95
C GLU A 148 13.61 -6.58 15.89
N LEU A 149 12.46 -5.95 15.62
CA LEU A 149 11.22 -6.16 16.38
C LEU A 149 10.82 -7.64 16.38
N VAL A 150 10.92 -8.32 15.24
CA VAL A 150 10.66 -9.77 15.14
C VAL A 150 11.63 -10.55 16.02
N GLY A 151 12.93 -10.27 15.91
CA GLY A 151 13.96 -10.95 16.72
C GLY A 151 13.78 -10.73 18.23
N GLN A 152 13.56 -9.49 18.66
CA GLN A 152 13.36 -9.14 20.08
C GLN A 152 12.07 -9.73 20.66
N SER A 153 11.08 -10.00 19.83
CA SER A 153 9.80 -10.56 20.26
C SER A 153 9.84 -12.07 20.45
N GLY A 154 10.95 -12.73 20.07
CA GLY A 154 11.04 -14.18 20.04
C GLY A 154 10.06 -14.83 19.06
N ALA A 155 9.59 -14.06 18.09
CA ALA A 155 8.61 -14.52 17.12
C ALA A 155 9.26 -15.47 16.11
N TRP A 156 8.73 -16.69 16.01
CA TRP A 156 9.14 -17.67 15.00
C TRP A 156 8.43 -17.44 13.66
N GLN A 157 7.25 -16.81 13.72
CA GLN A 157 6.43 -16.49 12.55
C GLN A 157 5.82 -15.09 12.73
N LEU A 158 5.54 -14.41 11.61
CA LEU A 158 4.96 -13.07 11.63
C LEU A 158 3.66 -12.97 12.46
N LYS A 159 2.86 -14.04 12.51
CA LYS A 159 1.63 -14.08 13.32
C LYS A 159 1.89 -13.96 14.83
N ASP A 160 3.09 -14.28 15.28
CA ASP A 160 3.47 -14.25 16.69
C ASP A 160 3.67 -12.82 17.21
N LEU A 161 3.72 -11.84 16.30
CA LEU A 161 3.74 -10.41 16.64
C LEU A 161 2.38 -9.88 17.13
N ARG A 162 1.30 -10.65 17.01
CA ARG A 162 -0.01 -10.23 17.48
C ARG A 162 -0.01 -9.92 18.97
N GLY A 163 -0.68 -8.82 19.32
CA GLY A 163 -0.80 -8.36 20.70
C GLY A 163 0.33 -7.43 21.14
N ILE A 164 1.43 -7.35 20.40
CA ILE A 164 2.53 -6.43 20.71
C ILE A 164 2.05 -5.00 20.44
N VAL A 165 2.33 -4.11 21.40
CA VAL A 165 2.11 -2.67 21.23
C VAL A 165 3.36 -2.06 20.63
N VAL A 166 3.17 -1.30 19.57
CA VAL A 166 4.25 -0.66 18.81
C VAL A 166 3.99 0.82 18.63
N ARG A 167 5.07 1.59 18.52
CA ARG A 167 5.07 2.94 17.99
C ARG A 167 5.55 2.85 16.55
N VAL A 168 4.76 3.43 15.63
CA VAL A 168 5.05 3.42 14.20
C VAL A 168 5.07 4.85 13.69
N THR A 169 6.11 5.17 12.93
CA THR A 169 6.23 6.43 12.19
C THR A 169 6.18 6.13 10.71
N GLY A 170 5.36 6.86 9.95
CA GLY A 170 5.25 6.64 8.51
C GLY A 170 4.55 7.79 7.79
N VAL A 171 4.62 7.76 6.48
CA VAL A 171 4.01 8.78 5.61
C VAL A 171 2.55 8.42 5.37
N GLY A 172 1.67 9.41 5.45
CA GLY A 172 0.26 9.23 5.09
C GLY A 172 0.10 8.83 3.62
N PHE A 173 -0.80 7.89 3.37
CA PHE A 173 -1.08 7.38 2.04
C PHE A 173 -2.55 6.98 1.95
N PHE A 174 -3.27 7.42 0.91
CA PHE A 174 -4.64 6.97 0.68
C PHE A 174 -4.65 5.83 -0.33
N ASP A 175 -5.09 4.66 0.10
CA ASP A 175 -5.19 3.49 -0.77
C ASP A 175 -6.61 3.31 -1.32
N LEU A 176 -6.68 2.52 -2.40
CA LEU A 176 -7.94 2.12 -3.01
C LEU A 176 -8.75 1.23 -2.07
N ASN A 177 -10.07 1.33 -2.19
CA ASN A 177 -10.96 0.39 -1.51
C ASN A 177 -11.00 -0.96 -2.25
N HIS A 178 -10.11 -1.87 -1.90
CA HIS A 178 -10.07 -3.22 -2.44
C HIS A 178 -10.29 -4.31 -1.37
N LEU A 179 -11.18 -4.03 -0.42
CA LEU A 179 -11.64 -5.00 0.59
C LEU A 179 -10.54 -5.53 1.52
N GLN A 180 -9.51 -4.73 1.78
CA GLN A 180 -8.46 -5.09 2.73
C GLN A 180 -8.99 -5.20 4.16
N VAL A 181 -8.57 -6.27 4.84
CA VAL A 181 -8.90 -6.46 6.26
C VAL A 181 -8.05 -5.51 7.10
N GLY A 182 -8.69 -4.71 7.93
CA GLY A 182 -8.01 -3.76 8.83
C GLY A 182 -7.85 -2.35 8.27
N ARG A 183 -8.40 -2.09 7.08
CA ARG A 183 -8.43 -0.76 6.49
C ARG A 183 -9.11 0.25 7.41
N SER A 184 -8.58 1.47 7.48
CA SER A 184 -9.22 2.60 8.13
C SER A 184 -10.52 3.01 7.40
N GLN A 185 -11.45 3.65 8.11
CA GLN A 185 -12.67 4.19 7.50
C GLN A 185 -12.36 5.32 6.52
N SER A 186 -11.30 6.07 6.77
CA SER A 186 -10.81 7.15 5.91
C SER A 186 -10.03 6.67 4.68
N CYS A 187 -9.67 5.39 4.60
CA CYS A 187 -8.76 4.79 3.63
C CYS A 187 -7.31 5.30 3.72
N ILE A 188 -6.96 6.02 4.78
CA ILE A 188 -5.56 6.35 5.04
C ILE A 188 -4.81 5.13 5.58
N GLU A 189 -3.58 5.01 5.18
CA GLU A 189 -2.57 4.06 5.65
C GLU A 189 -1.28 4.81 5.97
N LEU A 190 -0.33 4.18 6.64
CA LEU A 190 1.05 4.68 6.72
C LEU A 190 1.92 3.87 5.76
N HIS A 191 2.25 4.47 4.62
CA HIS A 191 3.02 3.84 3.57
C HIS A 191 3.92 4.86 2.84
N PRO A 192 5.24 4.73 2.93
CA PRO A 192 6.00 3.74 3.69
C PRO A 192 6.04 4.06 5.18
N ILE A 193 6.36 3.05 6.00
CA ILE A 193 6.85 3.33 7.34
C ILE A 193 8.31 3.80 7.28
N LEU A 194 8.67 4.65 8.23
CA LEU A 194 10.01 5.19 8.40
C LEU A 194 10.68 4.68 9.68
N ALA A 195 9.87 4.25 10.66
CA ALA A 195 10.35 3.64 11.89
C ALA A 195 9.26 2.78 12.53
N ILE A 196 9.68 1.76 13.26
CA ILE A 196 8.83 0.95 14.13
C ILE A 196 9.63 0.52 15.36
N GLU A 197 9.02 0.60 16.53
CA GLU A 197 9.62 0.14 17.77
C GLU A 197 8.57 -0.44 18.72
N ARG A 198 8.99 -1.37 19.58
CA ARG A 198 8.12 -1.91 20.62
C ARG A 198 7.95 -0.87 21.74
N VAL A 199 6.71 -0.60 22.12
CA VAL A 199 6.42 0.13 23.35
C VAL A 199 6.57 -0.83 24.52
N ARG A 200 7.47 -0.51 25.46
CA ARG A 200 7.64 -1.25 26.72
C ARG A 200 6.66 -0.67 27.72
N GLU A 201 5.91 -1.53 28.37
CA GLU A 201 5.09 -1.17 29.53
C GLU A 201 5.95 -0.83 30.73
#